data_73d48543ede2e172ddaaa644e4f00ab4
#
_entry.id   73d48543ede2e172ddaaa644e4f00ab4
#
_cell.length_a   1.000
_cell.length_b   1.000
_cell.length_c   1.000
_cell.angle_alpha   90.00
_cell.angle_beta   90.00
_cell.angle_gamma   90.00
#
_symmetry.space_group_name_H-M   'P 1'
#
loop_
_entity.id
_entity.type
_entity.pdbx_description
1 polymer ?
#
loop_
_entity_poly.entity_id
_entity_poly.type
_entity_poly.pdbx_seq_one_letter_code
_entity_poly.pdbx_strand_id
1 'polypeptide(L)'
;AARDAVGGLPSSEWTPHRPDRRWEKLEGGIELKVHAPYDPAGDQRTAIPELVEGVQAGERDQVLLGATGTGKTFTMAKIIEATQRPALILAPNKTLAAQLYGEFKSFFPDNAVEYFVSYYDYNQPEAYVPRRDLYIEKESSINEAIDRMRHSATRAILERDDCIIVASVSCIYGIGAVETYTSMTRKLEAGQRIDPREVARQLVELQYTRNDMAFARGSFRMKGDIIDIFPAHYEDRAWKLSFFGDELETITEFDPLTGRKSETLPAIKLYANSHYVTPRPTLNQAIEQIKAELKTTLAHFQKEGKLLEAQRIEQRVQYDLEMMAATGSCNG
;
A
#
# COMPACT_ATOMS: atom_id res chain seq x y z
N ALA A 1 -7.40 3.19 -30.17
CA ALA A 1 -7.51 2.47 -31.46
C ALA A 1 -7.06 0.99 -31.35
N ALA A 2 -6.37 0.56 -30.31
CA ALA A 2 -5.98 -0.86 -30.12
C ALA A 2 -6.96 -1.67 -29.24
N ARG A 3 -7.91 -1.02 -28.58
CA ARG A 3 -8.91 -1.70 -27.72
C ARG A 3 -10.11 -2.27 -28.45
N ASP A 4 -10.37 -1.83 -29.68
CA ASP A 4 -11.59 -2.21 -30.41
C ASP A 4 -11.43 -3.41 -31.35
N ALA A 5 -10.23 -4.01 -31.40
CA ALA A 5 -9.93 -5.13 -32.31
C ALA A 5 -9.98 -6.53 -31.64
N VAL A 6 -10.19 -6.60 -30.34
CA VAL A 6 -10.32 -7.88 -29.64
C VAL A 6 -11.82 -8.14 -29.44
N GLY A 7 -12.38 -8.90 -30.37
CA GLY A 7 -13.76 -9.38 -30.28
C GLY A 7 -14.00 -10.02 -28.93
N GLY A 8 -15.11 -9.63 -28.29
CA GLY A 8 -15.45 -9.91 -26.91
C GLY A 8 -15.11 -11.33 -26.46
N LEU A 9 -14.19 -11.44 -25.54
CA LEU A 9 -14.06 -12.61 -24.70
C LEU A 9 -15.38 -12.85 -23.97
N PRO A 10 -15.85 -14.10 -23.86
CA PRO A 10 -17.00 -14.36 -23.01
C PRO A 10 -16.67 -13.81 -21.62
N SER A 11 -17.49 -12.89 -21.16
CA SER A 11 -17.43 -12.40 -19.79
C SER A 11 -17.84 -13.54 -18.85
N SER A 12 -16.91 -14.48 -18.64
CA SER A 12 -16.92 -15.22 -17.39
C SER A 12 -16.65 -14.15 -16.35
N GLU A 13 -17.68 -13.75 -15.61
CA GLU A 13 -17.60 -12.72 -14.58
C GLU A 13 -16.45 -13.05 -13.65
N TRP A 14 -15.32 -12.38 -13.88
CA TRP A 14 -14.17 -12.50 -12.98
C TRP A 14 -14.54 -11.78 -11.68
N THR A 15 -14.81 -12.54 -10.67
CA THR A 15 -15.04 -12.04 -9.32
C THR A 15 -13.79 -12.34 -8.48
N PRO A 16 -13.06 -11.30 -8.05
CA PRO A 16 -11.95 -11.49 -7.14
C PRO A 16 -12.44 -12.16 -5.85
N HIS A 17 -11.65 -13.06 -5.31
CA HIS A 17 -11.92 -13.67 -4.01
C HIS A 17 -12.06 -12.58 -2.94
N ARG A 18 -13.23 -12.48 -2.31
CA ARG A 18 -13.50 -11.57 -1.20
C ARG A 18 -13.70 -12.39 0.07
N PRO A 19 -12.76 -12.35 1.01
CA PRO A 19 -12.92 -13.07 2.27
C PRO A 19 -13.91 -12.36 3.20
N ASP A 20 -14.78 -13.14 3.85
CA ASP A 20 -15.79 -12.68 4.83
C ASP A 20 -15.19 -12.37 6.21
N ARG A 21 -14.11 -11.65 6.29
CA ARG A 21 -13.47 -11.38 7.57
C ARG A 21 -13.75 -9.96 8.03
N ARG A 22 -14.33 -9.81 9.23
CA ARG A 22 -14.42 -8.51 9.90
C ARG A 22 -13.03 -8.05 10.32
N TRP A 23 -12.70 -6.81 9.97
CA TRP A 23 -11.45 -6.18 10.36
C TRP A 23 -11.55 -5.64 11.80
N GLU A 24 -10.56 -5.96 12.63
CA GLU A 24 -10.44 -5.47 14.00
C GLU A 24 -9.24 -4.51 14.07
N LYS A 25 -9.48 -3.27 14.51
CA LYS A 25 -8.42 -2.29 14.74
C LYS A 25 -7.73 -2.58 16.07
N LEU A 26 -6.39 -2.58 16.09
CA LEU A 26 -5.61 -2.77 17.31
C LEU A 26 -5.22 -1.46 17.99
N GLU A 27 -5.05 -0.37 17.21
CA GLU A 27 -4.50 0.87 17.74
C GLU A 27 -5.57 1.90 18.09
N GLY A 28 -6.77 1.81 17.49
CA GLY A 28 -7.82 2.82 17.70
C GLY A 28 -7.39 4.20 17.22
N GLY A 29 -7.64 5.24 18.02
CA GLY A 29 -7.26 6.61 17.69
C GLY A 29 -7.37 7.52 18.91
N ILE A 30 -6.82 8.70 18.79
CA ILE A 30 -6.95 9.78 19.77
C ILE A 30 -7.73 10.94 19.17
N GLU A 31 -8.16 11.89 19.98
CA GLU A 31 -8.84 13.10 19.52
C GLU A 31 -7.97 13.87 18.52
N LEU A 32 -8.55 14.26 17.39
CA LEU A 32 -7.92 15.16 16.42
C LEU A 32 -7.86 16.57 17.00
N LYS A 33 -6.65 17.03 17.34
CA LYS A 33 -6.45 18.33 18.01
C LYS A 33 -5.41 19.17 17.27
N VAL A 34 -5.82 20.39 16.93
CA VAL A 34 -4.94 21.36 16.25
C VAL A 34 -4.03 22.06 17.25
N HIS A 35 -2.74 21.99 17.00
CA HIS A 35 -1.71 22.76 17.68
C HIS A 35 -1.27 23.93 16.79
N ALA A 36 -1.67 25.15 17.14
CA ALA A 36 -1.28 26.36 16.43
C ALA A 36 -1.06 27.50 17.41
N PRO A 37 -0.07 28.40 17.16
CA PRO A 37 0.20 29.55 18.02
C PRO A 37 -0.77 30.73 17.80
N TYR A 38 -1.81 30.57 17.00
CA TYR A 38 -2.76 31.58 16.60
C TYR A 38 -4.18 31.02 16.51
N ASP A 39 -5.17 31.92 16.67
CA ASP A 39 -6.59 31.63 16.55
C ASP A 39 -7.13 32.02 15.16
N PRO A 40 -8.30 31.50 14.76
CA PRO A 40 -8.97 31.92 13.53
C PRO A 40 -9.20 33.45 13.51
N ALA A 41 -8.83 34.07 12.38
CA ALA A 41 -8.92 35.53 12.22
C ALA A 41 -9.70 35.90 10.94
N GLY A 42 -10.21 37.14 10.90
CA GLY A 42 -10.97 37.64 9.76
C GLY A 42 -12.15 36.74 9.40
N ASP A 43 -12.32 36.46 8.12
CA ASP A 43 -13.42 35.65 7.57
C ASP A 43 -13.37 34.17 7.97
N GLN A 44 -12.24 33.69 8.52
CA GLN A 44 -12.16 32.34 9.05
C GLN A 44 -13.15 32.08 10.19
N ARG A 45 -13.48 33.13 10.96
CA ARG A 45 -14.41 33.05 12.09
C ARG A 45 -15.84 32.72 11.69
N THR A 46 -16.21 33.02 10.45
CA THR A 46 -17.51 32.69 9.87
C THR A 46 -17.43 31.47 8.99
N ALA A 47 -16.41 31.38 8.14
CA ALA A 47 -16.24 30.27 7.19
C ALA A 47 -16.07 28.90 7.88
N ILE A 48 -15.33 28.81 9.00
CA ILE A 48 -15.13 27.53 9.71
C ILE A 48 -16.45 26.97 10.24
N PRO A 49 -17.27 27.75 11.03
CA PRO A 49 -18.57 27.24 11.47
C PRO A 49 -19.51 26.86 10.34
N GLU A 50 -19.61 27.66 9.27
CA GLU A 50 -20.46 27.36 8.11
C GLU A 50 -20.06 26.04 7.43
N LEU A 51 -18.76 25.82 7.19
CA LEU A 51 -18.26 24.58 6.59
C LEU A 51 -18.46 23.38 7.50
N VAL A 52 -18.30 23.53 8.83
CA VAL A 52 -18.55 22.47 9.81
C VAL A 52 -20.04 22.11 9.84
N GLU A 53 -20.93 23.12 9.84
CA GLU A 53 -22.37 22.91 9.79
C GLU A 53 -22.78 22.15 8.53
N GLY A 54 -22.25 22.52 7.35
CA GLY A 54 -22.48 21.81 6.11
C GLY A 54 -22.04 20.35 6.18
N VAL A 55 -20.85 20.05 6.73
CA VAL A 55 -20.39 18.65 6.93
C VAL A 55 -21.32 17.89 7.86
N GLN A 56 -21.80 18.52 8.96
CA GLN A 56 -22.71 17.89 9.92
C GLN A 56 -24.10 17.66 9.33
N ALA A 57 -24.56 18.58 8.47
CA ALA A 57 -25.83 18.46 7.75
C ALA A 57 -25.77 17.40 6.61
N GLY A 58 -24.58 16.87 6.32
CA GLY A 58 -24.39 15.87 5.27
C GLY A 58 -24.29 16.47 3.86
N GLU A 59 -23.99 17.76 3.74
CA GLU A 59 -23.70 18.38 2.43
C GLU A 59 -22.54 17.67 1.78
N ARG A 60 -22.76 17.26 0.55
CA ARG A 60 -21.77 16.47 -0.22
C ARG A 60 -20.62 17.32 -0.71
N ASP A 61 -20.92 18.51 -1.19
CA ASP A 61 -19.96 19.36 -1.89
C ASP A 61 -19.98 20.77 -1.29
N GLN A 62 -18.82 21.25 -0.87
CA GLN A 62 -18.64 22.61 -0.35
C GLN A 62 -17.40 23.23 -1.01
N VAL A 63 -17.41 24.54 -1.22
CA VAL A 63 -16.28 25.26 -1.86
C VAL A 63 -15.81 26.39 -0.95
N LEU A 64 -14.53 26.35 -0.55
CA LEU A 64 -13.86 27.44 0.14
C LEU A 64 -13.04 28.27 -0.87
N LEU A 65 -13.53 29.45 -1.21
CA LEU A 65 -12.82 30.41 -2.04
C LEU A 65 -11.94 31.30 -1.19
N GLY A 66 -10.65 31.35 -1.50
CA GLY A 66 -9.70 32.23 -0.79
C GLY A 66 -8.43 32.46 -1.59
N ALA A 67 -7.89 33.66 -1.51
CA ALA A 67 -6.61 34.00 -2.12
C ALA A 67 -5.45 33.21 -1.48
N THR A 68 -4.27 33.22 -2.13
CA THR A 68 -3.06 32.64 -1.55
C THR A 68 -2.69 33.40 -0.28
N GLY A 69 -2.30 32.67 0.77
CA GLY A 69 -1.91 33.27 2.06
C GLY A 69 -3.05 33.60 3.02
N THR A 70 -4.32 33.30 2.67
CA THR A 70 -5.48 33.54 3.56
C THR A 70 -5.70 32.46 4.64
N GLY A 71 -4.76 31.51 4.77
CA GLY A 71 -4.83 30.46 5.80
C GLY A 71 -5.83 29.33 5.49
N LYS A 72 -6.07 29.01 4.20
CA LYS A 72 -6.98 27.90 3.82
C LYS A 72 -6.60 26.57 4.47
N THR A 73 -5.29 26.26 4.57
CA THR A 73 -4.81 25.03 5.22
C THR A 73 -5.19 24.98 6.69
N PHE A 74 -5.07 26.11 7.39
CA PHE A 74 -5.49 26.22 8.78
C PHE A 74 -7.02 26.10 8.93
N THR A 75 -7.79 26.68 8.00
CA THR A 75 -9.25 26.51 7.95
C THR A 75 -9.62 25.02 7.81
N MET A 76 -8.97 24.28 6.88
CA MET A 76 -9.17 22.84 6.74
C MET A 76 -8.83 22.08 8.03
N ALA A 77 -7.70 22.43 8.68
CA ALA A 77 -7.32 21.80 9.95
C ALA A 77 -8.39 22.00 11.05
N LYS A 78 -8.94 23.19 11.15
CA LYS A 78 -10.02 23.49 12.13
C LYS A 78 -11.33 22.76 11.82
N ILE A 79 -11.65 22.51 10.54
CA ILE A 79 -12.81 21.70 10.15
C ILE A 79 -12.58 20.23 10.54
N ILE A 80 -11.40 19.70 10.29
CA ILE A 80 -11.03 18.32 10.68
C ILE A 80 -11.10 18.15 12.20
N GLU A 81 -10.54 19.10 12.95
CA GLU A 81 -10.65 19.12 14.42
C GLU A 81 -12.11 19.14 14.89
N ALA A 82 -12.94 20.01 14.33
CA ALA A 82 -14.34 20.14 14.75
C ALA A 82 -15.21 18.94 14.39
N THR A 83 -14.90 18.25 13.29
CA THR A 83 -15.69 17.11 12.80
C THR A 83 -15.22 15.76 13.32
N GLN A 84 -14.00 15.66 13.83
CA GLN A 84 -13.40 14.43 14.36
C GLN A 84 -13.49 13.24 13.40
N ARG A 85 -13.30 13.47 12.10
CA ARG A 85 -13.40 12.45 11.05
C ARG A 85 -12.06 12.21 10.40
N PRO A 86 -11.72 10.97 10.01
CA PRO A 86 -10.59 10.72 9.13
C PRO A 86 -10.69 11.57 7.86
N ALA A 87 -9.57 12.11 7.40
CA ALA A 87 -9.55 13.04 6.27
C ALA A 87 -8.59 12.59 5.17
N LEU A 88 -9.02 12.74 3.91
CA LEU A 88 -8.18 12.56 2.73
C LEU A 88 -8.02 13.91 2.03
N ILE A 89 -6.79 14.38 1.92
CA ILE A 89 -6.42 15.65 1.29
C ILE A 89 -5.73 15.36 -0.03
N LEU A 90 -6.36 15.73 -1.13
CA LEU A 90 -5.84 15.51 -2.48
C LEU A 90 -5.13 16.76 -3.02
N ALA A 91 -3.87 16.61 -3.36
CA ALA A 91 -3.08 17.64 -4.03
C ALA A 91 -2.81 17.28 -5.50
N PRO A 92 -2.74 18.25 -6.42
CA PRO A 92 -2.55 18.00 -7.84
C PRO A 92 -1.16 17.44 -8.21
N ASN A 93 -0.17 17.63 -7.35
CA ASN A 93 1.20 17.15 -7.58
C ASN A 93 1.93 16.81 -6.28
N LYS A 94 3.10 16.14 -6.40
CA LYS A 94 3.93 15.71 -5.25
C LYS A 94 4.43 16.90 -4.41
N THR A 95 4.80 18.01 -5.04
CA THR A 95 5.37 19.19 -4.35
C THR A 95 4.36 19.83 -3.41
N LEU A 96 3.14 20.07 -3.91
CA LEU A 96 2.06 20.61 -3.08
C LEU A 96 1.61 19.60 -2.01
N ALA A 97 1.57 18.31 -2.33
CA ALA A 97 1.29 17.28 -1.34
C ALA A 97 2.32 17.27 -0.21
N ALA A 98 3.62 17.44 -0.53
CA ALA A 98 4.67 17.50 0.48
C ALA A 98 4.55 18.74 1.38
N GLN A 99 4.23 19.90 0.79
CA GLN A 99 3.97 21.11 1.56
C GLN A 99 2.79 20.93 2.53
N LEU A 100 1.65 20.47 2.03
CA LEU A 100 0.45 20.22 2.84
C LEU A 100 0.72 19.17 3.93
N TYR A 101 1.45 18.11 3.61
CA TYR A 101 1.86 17.12 4.60
C TYR A 101 2.64 17.75 5.76
N GLY A 102 3.63 18.60 5.45
CA GLY A 102 4.41 19.33 6.47
C GLY A 102 3.54 20.26 7.33
N GLU A 103 2.62 21.00 6.72
CA GLU A 103 1.69 21.90 7.41
C GLU A 103 0.76 21.10 8.33
N PHE A 104 0.10 20.04 7.82
CA PHE A 104 -0.81 19.19 8.63
C PHE A 104 -0.07 18.43 9.73
N LYS A 105 1.16 17.96 9.49
CA LYS A 105 1.99 17.33 10.53
C LYS A 105 2.32 18.29 11.66
N SER A 106 2.50 19.58 11.35
CA SER A 106 2.70 20.64 12.36
C SER A 106 1.42 20.94 13.13
N PHE A 107 0.26 20.94 12.48
CA PHE A 107 -1.03 21.15 13.13
C PHE A 107 -1.50 19.97 14.00
N PHE A 108 -1.16 18.75 13.62
CA PHE A 108 -1.57 17.51 14.27
C PHE A 108 -0.36 16.63 14.64
N PRO A 109 0.53 17.12 15.54
CA PRO A 109 1.77 16.40 15.87
C PRO A 109 1.55 15.03 16.49
N ASP A 110 0.45 14.85 17.23
CA ASP A 110 0.13 13.62 17.97
C ASP A 110 -0.75 12.64 17.19
N ASN A 111 -1.36 13.08 16.10
CA ASN A 111 -2.26 12.28 15.27
C ASN A 111 -1.52 11.63 14.09
N ALA A 112 -2.18 10.66 13.45
CA ALA A 112 -1.65 9.97 12.28
C ALA A 112 -1.78 10.81 11.01
N VAL A 113 -0.82 11.70 10.77
CA VAL A 113 -0.71 12.43 9.51
C VAL A 113 0.23 11.67 8.59
N GLU A 114 -0.28 11.23 7.43
CA GLU A 114 0.37 10.30 6.52
C GLU A 114 0.48 10.86 5.11
N TYR A 115 1.49 10.38 4.36
CA TYR A 115 1.80 10.86 3.01
C TYR A 115 1.66 9.73 1.98
N PHE A 116 0.88 9.96 0.93
CA PHE A 116 0.60 8.95 -0.08
C PHE A 116 0.69 9.51 -1.50
N VAL A 117 1.86 9.40 -2.11
CA VAL A 117 2.13 9.84 -3.49
C VAL A 117 2.78 8.73 -4.30
N SER A 118 3.01 8.94 -5.60
CA SER A 118 3.75 7.98 -6.41
C SER A 118 5.18 7.80 -5.90
N TYR A 119 5.58 6.56 -5.69
CA TYR A 119 6.93 6.21 -5.22
C TYR A 119 7.97 6.10 -6.33
N TYR A 120 7.57 6.24 -7.59
CA TYR A 120 8.50 6.26 -8.71
C TYR A 120 9.20 7.64 -8.81
N ASP A 121 10.53 7.63 -8.79
CA ASP A 121 11.34 8.78 -9.19
C ASP A 121 11.54 8.80 -10.71
N TYR A 122 11.63 7.61 -11.31
CA TYR A 122 11.69 7.40 -12.75
C TYR A 122 10.89 6.15 -13.12
N ASN A 123 10.20 6.18 -14.25
CA ASN A 123 9.50 5.02 -14.80
C ASN A 123 9.48 5.08 -16.31
N GLN A 124 10.15 4.13 -16.94
CA GLN A 124 10.10 3.87 -18.37
C GLN A 124 9.30 2.58 -18.59
N PRO A 125 8.15 2.63 -19.26
CA PRO A 125 7.40 1.42 -19.60
C PRO A 125 8.18 0.58 -20.61
N GLU A 126 7.94 -0.71 -20.59
CA GLU A 126 8.45 -1.61 -21.60
C GLU A 126 7.88 -1.32 -22.99
N ALA A 127 8.65 -1.54 -24.02
CA ALA A 127 8.21 -1.40 -25.41
C ALA A 127 8.96 -2.39 -26.33
N TYR A 128 8.25 -2.90 -27.32
CA TYR A 128 8.86 -3.70 -28.37
C TYR A 128 8.80 -2.98 -29.72
N VAL A 129 9.94 -2.85 -30.40
CA VAL A 129 10.07 -2.22 -31.71
C VAL A 129 10.29 -3.29 -32.78
N PRO A 130 9.23 -3.78 -33.44
CA PRO A 130 9.31 -4.94 -34.36
C PRO A 130 10.33 -4.76 -35.49
N ARG A 131 10.42 -3.53 -36.06
CA ARG A 131 11.33 -3.21 -37.16
C ARG A 131 12.80 -3.46 -36.86
N ARG A 132 13.18 -3.48 -35.59
CA ARG A 132 14.60 -3.65 -35.15
C ARG A 132 14.78 -4.89 -34.28
N ASP A 133 13.71 -5.66 -34.04
CA ASP A 133 13.65 -6.74 -33.03
C ASP A 133 14.27 -6.29 -31.71
N LEU A 134 13.95 -5.04 -31.31
CA LEU A 134 14.47 -4.41 -30.12
C LEU A 134 13.41 -4.43 -29.04
N TYR A 135 13.72 -5.09 -27.93
CA TYR A 135 12.93 -5.02 -26.70
C TYR A 135 13.56 -3.98 -25.77
N ILE A 136 12.77 -2.98 -25.40
CA ILE A 136 13.13 -1.98 -24.40
C ILE A 136 12.52 -2.46 -23.08
N GLU A 137 13.37 -2.85 -22.15
CA GLU A 137 12.91 -3.34 -20.84
C GLU A 137 12.31 -2.22 -20.02
N LYS A 138 11.37 -2.60 -19.14
CA LYS A 138 10.85 -1.70 -18.14
C LYS A 138 11.96 -1.28 -17.19
N GLU A 139 12.14 0.00 -17.01
CA GLU A 139 13.08 0.57 -16.05
C GLU A 139 12.35 1.47 -15.07
N SER A 140 12.54 1.26 -13.78
CA SER A 140 11.93 2.08 -12.75
C SER A 140 12.88 2.27 -11.58
N SER A 141 12.90 3.48 -11.04
CA SER A 141 13.57 3.82 -9.80
C SER A 141 12.54 4.11 -8.73
N ILE A 142 12.55 3.32 -7.67
CA ILE A 142 11.63 3.45 -6.53
C ILE A 142 12.31 4.23 -5.42
N ASN A 143 11.60 5.25 -4.92
CA ASN A 143 12.00 5.97 -3.72
C ASN A 143 11.56 5.19 -2.48
N GLU A 144 12.51 4.57 -1.79
CA GLU A 144 12.24 3.72 -0.62
C GLU A 144 11.58 4.47 0.55
N ALA A 145 11.91 5.76 0.73
CA ALA A 145 11.29 6.56 1.77
C ALA A 145 9.80 6.81 1.48
N ILE A 146 9.46 7.12 0.23
CA ILE A 146 8.07 7.29 -0.20
C ILE A 146 7.31 5.95 -0.15
N ASP A 147 7.94 4.86 -0.57
CA ASP A 147 7.34 3.52 -0.47
C ASP A 147 6.99 3.17 0.97
N ARG A 148 7.91 3.39 1.91
CA ARG A 148 7.65 3.23 3.35
C ARG A 148 6.49 4.10 3.84
N MET A 149 6.46 5.38 3.44
CA MET A 149 5.36 6.29 3.80
C MET A 149 4.00 5.79 3.28
N ARG A 150 3.97 5.21 2.08
CA ARG A 150 2.75 4.59 1.53
C ARG A 150 2.28 3.40 2.36
N HIS A 151 3.20 2.54 2.77
CA HIS A 151 2.88 1.42 3.67
C HIS A 151 2.38 1.92 5.04
N SER A 152 3.00 2.97 5.59
CA SER A 152 2.56 3.63 6.82
C SER A 152 1.14 4.18 6.69
N ALA A 153 0.84 4.90 5.60
CA ALA A 153 -0.48 5.46 5.34
C ALA A 153 -1.56 4.37 5.23
N THR A 154 -1.27 3.29 4.50
CA THR A 154 -2.21 2.16 4.37
C THR A 154 -2.48 1.49 5.71
N ARG A 155 -1.44 1.29 6.52
CA ARG A 155 -1.59 0.75 7.87
C ARG A 155 -2.39 1.71 8.76
N ALA A 156 -2.06 2.99 8.76
CA ALA A 156 -2.71 3.99 9.61
C ALA A 156 -4.22 4.06 9.36
N ILE A 157 -4.67 4.09 8.11
CA ILE A 157 -6.11 4.12 7.81
C ILE A 157 -6.85 2.85 8.23
N LEU A 158 -6.15 1.71 8.29
CA LEU A 158 -6.72 0.44 8.74
C LEU A 158 -6.75 0.28 10.26
N GLU A 159 -5.82 0.94 10.98
CA GLU A 159 -5.66 0.75 12.43
C GLU A 159 -6.15 1.91 13.27
N ARG A 160 -6.22 3.13 12.70
CA ARG A 160 -6.48 4.36 13.44
C ARG A 160 -7.73 5.08 12.93
N ASP A 161 -8.43 5.75 13.83
CA ASP A 161 -9.60 6.59 13.53
C ASP A 161 -9.23 8.08 13.38
N ASP A 162 -8.05 8.48 13.87
CA ASP A 162 -7.51 9.84 13.82
C ASP A 162 -6.51 10.03 12.68
N CYS A 163 -6.82 9.48 11.50
CA CYS A 163 -5.92 9.46 10.36
C CYS A 163 -6.21 10.60 9.38
N ILE A 164 -5.17 11.35 9.00
CA ILE A 164 -5.19 12.38 7.96
C ILE A 164 -4.19 11.97 6.87
N ILE A 165 -4.68 11.66 5.67
CA ILE A 165 -3.83 11.27 4.54
C ILE A 165 -3.72 12.42 3.56
N VAL A 166 -2.49 12.88 3.30
CA VAL A 166 -2.19 13.82 2.23
C VAL A 166 -1.67 13.05 1.03
N ALA A 167 -2.39 13.13 -0.08
CA ALA A 167 -2.14 12.31 -1.25
C ALA A 167 -2.09 13.11 -2.55
N SER A 168 -1.48 12.52 -3.57
CA SER A 168 -1.58 12.96 -4.96
C SER A 168 -2.51 12.04 -5.75
N VAL A 169 -2.67 12.30 -7.03
CA VAL A 169 -3.50 11.50 -7.96
C VAL A 169 -3.18 9.99 -7.93
N SER A 170 -2.00 9.59 -7.47
CA SER A 170 -1.62 8.17 -7.37
C SER A 170 -2.53 7.34 -6.42
N CYS A 171 -3.25 7.98 -5.51
CA CYS A 171 -4.15 7.29 -4.59
C CYS A 171 -5.48 6.84 -5.25
N ILE A 172 -5.85 7.37 -6.42
CA ILE A 172 -7.07 6.96 -7.14
C ILE A 172 -6.88 5.68 -7.97
N TYR A 173 -5.64 5.29 -8.24
CA TYR A 173 -5.34 4.04 -8.93
C TYR A 173 -5.43 2.88 -7.95
N GLY A 174 -6.15 1.83 -8.34
CA GLY A 174 -6.43 0.71 -7.45
C GLY A 174 -5.17 -0.01 -6.98
N ILE A 175 -5.08 -0.18 -5.69
CA ILE A 175 -4.11 -1.06 -4.99
C ILE A 175 -4.77 -2.40 -4.61
N GLY A 176 -5.92 -2.69 -5.16
CA GLY A 176 -6.75 -3.83 -4.82
C GLY A 176 -7.90 -3.48 -3.87
N ALA A 177 -8.72 -4.47 -3.56
CA ALA A 177 -9.82 -4.32 -2.61
C ALA A 177 -9.29 -4.32 -1.17
N VAL A 178 -9.87 -3.49 -0.31
CA VAL A 178 -9.51 -3.43 1.12
C VAL A 178 -9.64 -4.80 1.78
N GLU A 179 -10.70 -5.53 1.46
CA GLU A 179 -10.98 -6.88 1.98
C GLU A 179 -9.86 -7.86 1.59
N THR A 180 -9.34 -7.74 0.38
CA THR A 180 -8.22 -8.58 -0.09
C THR A 180 -6.95 -8.25 0.68
N TYR A 181 -6.59 -6.98 0.81
CA TYR A 181 -5.40 -6.56 1.54
C TYR A 181 -5.48 -6.95 3.03
N THR A 182 -6.62 -6.71 3.68
CA THR A 182 -6.81 -7.06 5.10
C THR A 182 -6.82 -8.57 5.34
N SER A 183 -7.32 -9.38 4.40
CA SER A 183 -7.25 -10.84 4.50
C SER A 183 -5.84 -11.40 4.45
N MET A 184 -4.92 -10.67 3.81
CA MET A 184 -3.51 -11.01 3.76
C MET A 184 -2.75 -10.59 5.03
N THR A 185 -3.38 -9.87 5.97
CA THR A 185 -2.78 -9.49 7.23
C THR A 185 -2.79 -10.66 8.21
N ARG A 186 -1.76 -10.80 9.03
CA ARG A 186 -1.65 -11.84 10.06
C ARG A 186 -1.46 -11.21 11.42
N LYS A 187 -2.30 -11.59 12.39
CA LYS A 187 -2.13 -11.23 13.80
C LYS A 187 -1.34 -12.33 14.49
N LEU A 188 -0.32 -11.95 15.23
CA LEU A 188 0.45 -12.84 16.12
C LEU A 188 0.33 -12.33 17.54
N GLU A 189 0.12 -13.22 18.49
CA GLU A 189 -0.07 -12.91 19.91
C GLU A 189 0.94 -13.71 20.76
N ALA A 190 1.48 -13.07 21.79
CA ALA A 190 2.33 -13.78 22.76
C ALA A 190 1.50 -14.87 23.47
N GLY A 191 2.10 -16.05 23.65
CA GLY A 191 1.41 -17.25 24.14
C GLY A 191 0.66 -18.06 23.09
N GLN A 192 0.63 -17.61 21.82
CA GLN A 192 -0.01 -18.33 20.72
C GLN A 192 0.79 -19.58 20.35
N ARG A 193 0.09 -20.70 20.10
CA ARG A 193 0.71 -21.89 19.51
C ARG A 193 0.72 -21.80 18.00
N ILE A 194 1.90 -21.72 17.43
CA ILE A 194 2.16 -21.66 16.00
C ILE A 194 3.60 -22.10 15.69
N ASP A 195 3.77 -23.00 14.73
CA ASP A 195 5.09 -23.43 14.29
C ASP A 195 5.88 -22.24 13.68
N PRO A 196 7.14 -21.98 14.11
CA PRO A 196 8.00 -20.96 13.50
C PRO A 196 8.11 -21.07 11.98
N ARG A 197 8.09 -22.27 11.42
CA ARG A 197 8.12 -22.50 9.96
C ARG A 197 6.84 -22.02 9.29
N GLU A 198 5.72 -22.15 9.96
CA GLU A 198 4.43 -21.63 9.48
C GLU A 198 4.44 -20.10 9.44
N VAL A 199 5.00 -19.45 10.47
CA VAL A 199 5.20 -17.99 10.47
C VAL A 199 6.11 -17.57 9.33
N ALA A 200 7.23 -18.26 9.10
CA ALA A 200 8.13 -17.98 7.99
C ALA A 200 7.43 -18.13 6.62
N ARG A 201 6.58 -19.15 6.44
CA ARG A 201 5.78 -19.35 5.24
C ARG A 201 4.79 -18.19 5.02
N GLN A 202 4.09 -17.77 6.08
CA GLN A 202 3.17 -16.64 6.03
C GLN A 202 3.90 -15.33 5.67
N LEU A 203 5.11 -15.10 6.17
CA LEU A 203 5.93 -13.95 5.81
C LEU A 203 6.27 -13.94 4.30
N VAL A 204 6.63 -15.09 3.74
CA VAL A 204 6.87 -15.21 2.28
C VAL A 204 5.58 -14.95 1.48
N GLU A 205 4.43 -15.45 1.93
CA GLU A 205 3.12 -15.14 1.31
C GLU A 205 2.81 -13.64 1.35
N LEU A 206 3.23 -12.94 2.40
CA LEU A 206 3.13 -11.49 2.55
C LEU A 206 4.23 -10.73 1.80
N GLN A 207 5.01 -11.41 0.96
CA GLN A 207 6.11 -10.84 0.14
C GLN A 207 7.30 -10.31 0.95
N TYR A 208 7.52 -10.80 2.18
CA TYR A 208 8.77 -10.57 2.89
C TYR A 208 9.88 -11.45 2.33
N THR A 209 11.07 -10.89 2.21
CA THR A 209 12.24 -11.63 1.73
C THR A 209 13.01 -12.20 2.92
N ARG A 210 13.29 -13.50 2.91
CA ARG A 210 14.22 -14.07 3.89
C ARG A 210 15.65 -13.62 3.58
N ASN A 211 16.29 -12.96 4.51
CA ASN A 211 17.69 -12.55 4.37
C ASN A 211 18.39 -12.63 5.74
N ASP A 212 19.14 -13.72 5.93
CA ASP A 212 19.82 -13.97 7.19
C ASP A 212 21.14 -13.14 7.32
N MET A 213 21.63 -12.56 6.21
CA MET A 213 22.88 -11.81 6.13
C MET A 213 22.69 -10.30 6.22
N ALA A 214 21.75 -9.76 5.44
CA ALA A 214 21.45 -8.33 5.36
C ALA A 214 20.02 -8.08 5.83
N PHE A 215 19.86 -7.67 7.09
CA PHE A 215 18.56 -7.40 7.68
C PHE A 215 18.10 -6.00 7.30
N ALA A 216 17.19 -5.92 6.34
CA ALA A 216 16.67 -4.68 5.78
C ALA A 216 15.13 -4.62 5.87
N ARG A 217 14.56 -3.46 5.65
CA ARG A 217 13.11 -3.24 5.59
C ARG A 217 12.45 -4.23 4.61
N GLY A 218 11.34 -4.83 5.00
CA GLY A 218 10.64 -5.84 4.20
C GLY A 218 11.33 -7.20 4.18
N SER A 219 12.30 -7.44 5.06
CA SER A 219 12.93 -8.75 5.21
C SER A 219 12.67 -9.37 6.58
N PHE A 220 12.91 -10.67 6.66
CA PHE A 220 12.98 -11.39 7.91
C PHE A 220 14.21 -12.33 7.93
N ARG A 221 14.67 -12.65 9.11
CA ARG A 221 15.73 -13.64 9.30
C ARG A 221 15.32 -14.64 10.38
N MET A 222 15.84 -15.85 10.28
CA MET A 222 15.52 -16.93 11.20
C MET A 222 16.79 -17.56 11.76
N LYS A 223 16.91 -17.58 13.07
CA LYS A 223 18.08 -18.17 13.75
C LYS A 223 17.62 -18.99 14.96
N GLY A 224 17.64 -20.31 14.82
CA GLY A 224 17.10 -21.22 15.84
C GLY A 224 15.61 -20.94 16.07
N ASP A 225 15.24 -20.72 17.31
CA ASP A 225 13.87 -20.45 17.76
C ASP A 225 13.51 -18.95 17.75
N ILE A 226 14.23 -18.15 16.94
CA ILE A 226 14.03 -16.71 16.84
C ILE A 226 13.76 -16.33 15.40
N ILE A 227 12.71 -15.52 15.20
CA ILE A 227 12.43 -14.84 13.93
C ILE A 227 12.48 -13.34 14.17
N ASP A 228 13.41 -12.66 13.50
CA ASP A 228 13.43 -11.19 13.46
C ASP A 228 12.73 -10.73 12.17
N ILE A 229 11.84 -9.73 12.27
CA ILE A 229 11.05 -9.19 11.16
C ILE A 229 11.24 -7.68 11.12
N PHE A 230 11.60 -7.15 9.94
CA PHE A 230 11.66 -5.70 9.71
C PHE A 230 10.46 -5.27 8.84
N PRO A 231 9.39 -4.72 9.46
CA PRO A 231 8.17 -4.36 8.74
C PRO A 231 8.39 -3.30 7.66
N ALA A 232 7.56 -3.36 6.60
CA ALA A 232 7.64 -2.43 5.47
C ALA A 232 7.36 -0.97 5.83
N HIS A 233 6.60 -0.71 6.89
CA HIS A 233 6.13 0.61 7.31
C HIS A 233 7.00 1.29 8.38
N TYR A 234 7.98 0.59 8.94
CA TYR A 234 8.89 1.15 9.95
C TYR A 234 10.26 1.51 9.35
N GLU A 235 10.92 2.49 9.97
CA GLU A 235 12.28 2.91 9.64
C GLU A 235 13.30 2.43 10.65
N ASP A 236 12.95 2.51 11.93
CA ASP A 236 13.82 2.36 13.08
C ASP A 236 13.37 1.26 14.05
N ARG A 237 12.40 0.43 13.66
CA ARG A 237 11.83 -0.61 14.50
C ARG A 237 11.69 -1.92 13.78
N ALA A 238 12.04 -2.97 14.49
CA ALA A 238 11.88 -4.35 14.05
C ALA A 238 11.29 -5.19 15.18
N TRP A 239 10.73 -6.32 14.85
CA TRP A 239 10.16 -7.24 15.83
C TRP A 239 10.97 -8.52 15.91
N LYS A 240 11.18 -8.98 17.13
CA LYS A 240 11.80 -10.26 17.48
C LYS A 240 10.73 -11.17 18.06
N LEU A 241 10.49 -12.29 17.41
CA LEU A 241 9.62 -13.37 17.86
C LEU A 241 10.51 -14.46 18.47
N SER A 242 10.30 -14.77 19.74
CA SER A 242 11.02 -15.85 20.42
C SER A 242 10.06 -17.00 20.69
N PHE A 243 10.45 -18.19 20.28
CA PHE A 243 9.64 -19.39 20.39
C PHE A 243 10.24 -20.39 21.38
N PHE A 244 9.37 -21.16 22.00
CA PHE A 244 9.71 -22.39 22.70
C PHE A 244 8.92 -23.54 22.09
N GLY A 245 9.57 -24.33 21.25
CA GLY A 245 8.89 -25.32 20.42
C GLY A 245 7.89 -24.69 19.44
N ASP A 246 6.61 -24.94 19.65
CA ASP A 246 5.50 -24.39 18.87
C ASP A 246 4.75 -23.25 19.57
N GLU A 247 5.30 -22.71 20.66
CA GLU A 247 4.72 -21.58 21.39
C GLU A 247 5.51 -20.31 21.15
N LEU A 248 4.82 -19.24 20.70
CA LEU A 248 5.38 -17.88 20.60
C LEU A 248 5.40 -17.24 21.99
N GLU A 249 6.52 -17.38 22.73
CA GLU A 249 6.63 -16.90 24.09
C GLU A 249 6.60 -15.38 24.20
N THR A 250 7.40 -14.70 23.37
CA THR A 250 7.55 -13.24 23.46
C THR A 250 7.66 -12.57 22.09
N ILE A 251 7.09 -11.38 22.03
CA ILE A 251 7.23 -10.45 20.93
C ILE A 251 7.94 -9.21 21.47
N THR A 252 9.13 -8.91 20.94
CA THR A 252 9.95 -7.79 21.39
C THR A 252 10.18 -6.82 20.25
N GLU A 253 9.91 -5.53 20.47
CA GLU A 253 10.32 -4.47 19.56
C GLU A 253 11.78 -4.07 19.85
N PHE A 254 12.56 -3.85 18.79
CA PHE A 254 13.96 -3.46 18.91
C PHE A 254 14.39 -2.58 17.73
N ASP A 255 15.42 -1.77 17.95
CA ASP A 255 16.09 -0.99 16.92
C ASP A 255 16.97 -1.91 16.03
N PRO A 256 16.71 -2.01 14.71
CA PRO A 256 17.43 -2.92 13.83
C PRO A 256 18.91 -2.56 13.63
N LEU A 257 19.31 -1.30 13.85
CA LEU A 257 20.71 -0.84 13.72
C LEU A 257 21.53 -1.16 14.97
N THR A 258 20.99 -0.85 16.13
CA THR A 258 21.70 -0.98 17.41
C THR A 258 21.42 -2.30 18.12
N GLY A 259 20.35 -3.01 17.76
CA GLY A 259 19.85 -4.19 18.44
C GLY A 259 19.22 -3.89 19.81
N ARG A 260 19.08 -2.61 20.18
CA ARG A 260 18.54 -2.21 21.48
C ARG A 260 17.04 -2.52 21.54
N LYS A 261 16.66 -3.27 22.58
CA LYS A 261 15.26 -3.59 22.88
C LYS A 261 14.53 -2.31 23.31
N SER A 262 13.35 -2.06 22.74
CA SER A 262 12.44 -0.97 23.10
C SER A 262 11.41 -1.45 24.10
N GLU A 263 10.52 -2.36 23.70
CA GLU A 263 9.46 -2.86 24.57
C GLU A 263 9.07 -4.31 24.23
N THR A 264 8.24 -4.90 25.08
CA THR A 264 7.61 -6.20 24.83
C THR A 264 6.14 -5.97 24.49
N LEU A 265 5.72 -6.52 23.37
CA LEU A 265 4.37 -6.35 22.83
C LEU A 265 3.51 -7.58 23.11
N PRO A 266 2.22 -7.42 23.47
CA PRO A 266 1.30 -8.54 23.62
C PRO A 266 0.89 -9.13 22.26
N ALA A 267 0.86 -8.33 21.22
CA ALA A 267 0.47 -8.74 19.87
C ALA A 267 1.06 -7.80 18.82
N ILE A 268 1.20 -8.32 17.60
CA ILE A 268 1.53 -7.55 16.39
C ILE A 268 0.62 -7.93 15.24
N LYS A 269 0.48 -7.02 14.27
CA LYS A 269 -0.10 -7.33 12.95
C LYS A 269 0.96 -7.22 11.87
N LEU A 270 1.11 -8.29 11.12
CA LEU A 270 1.96 -8.37 9.95
C LEU A 270 1.15 -7.95 8.73
N TYR A 271 1.55 -6.85 8.10
CA TYR A 271 1.01 -6.35 6.85
C TYR A 271 1.87 -6.84 5.68
N ALA A 272 1.27 -6.92 4.50
CA ALA A 272 2.00 -7.28 3.30
C ALA A 272 3.13 -6.28 3.01
N ASN A 273 4.27 -6.79 2.55
CA ASN A 273 5.43 -5.99 2.13
C ASN A 273 5.25 -5.35 0.74
N SER A 274 4.09 -5.54 0.12
CA SER A 274 3.70 -4.92 -1.14
C SER A 274 2.22 -4.59 -1.12
N HIS A 275 1.83 -3.49 -1.75
CA HIS A 275 0.43 -3.16 -1.97
C HIS A 275 -0.23 -4.07 -3.04
N TYR A 276 0.58 -4.73 -3.86
CA TYR A 276 0.16 -5.55 -5.00
C TYR A 276 0.15 -7.05 -4.69
N VAL A 277 -0.12 -7.41 -3.44
CA VAL A 277 -0.24 -8.83 -3.05
C VAL A 277 -1.59 -9.37 -3.47
N THR A 278 -1.57 -10.52 -4.14
CA THR A 278 -2.76 -11.18 -4.67
C THR A 278 -2.93 -12.56 -4.03
N PRO A 279 -4.12 -12.90 -3.49
CA PRO A 279 -4.37 -14.24 -2.95
C PRO A 279 -4.18 -15.33 -4.01
N ARG A 280 -3.63 -16.47 -3.62
CA ARG A 280 -3.35 -17.60 -4.52
C ARG A 280 -4.54 -18.02 -5.39
N PRO A 281 -5.79 -18.13 -4.89
CA PRO A 281 -6.94 -18.47 -5.75
C PRO A 281 -7.18 -17.46 -6.88
N THR A 282 -7.07 -16.17 -6.58
CA THR A 282 -7.20 -15.08 -7.56
C THR A 282 -6.06 -15.11 -8.58
N LEU A 283 -4.83 -15.34 -8.10
CA LEU A 283 -3.66 -15.46 -8.96
C LEU A 283 -3.78 -16.63 -9.94
N ASN A 284 -4.20 -17.80 -9.47
CA ASN A 284 -4.40 -18.96 -10.33
C ASN A 284 -5.48 -18.71 -11.40
N GLN A 285 -6.56 -18.04 -11.04
CA GLN A 285 -7.60 -17.63 -11.98
C GLN A 285 -7.05 -16.68 -13.06
N ALA A 286 -6.25 -15.68 -12.65
CA ALA A 286 -5.60 -14.76 -13.58
C ALA A 286 -4.65 -15.49 -14.53
N ILE A 287 -3.83 -16.42 -14.04
CA ILE A 287 -2.91 -17.23 -14.84
C ILE A 287 -3.68 -17.99 -15.93
N GLU A 288 -4.80 -18.65 -15.61
CA GLU A 288 -5.59 -19.38 -16.60
C GLU A 288 -6.24 -18.46 -17.64
N GLN A 289 -6.69 -17.28 -17.25
CA GLN A 289 -7.24 -16.29 -18.17
C GLN A 289 -6.16 -15.73 -19.11
N ILE A 290 -4.97 -15.41 -18.59
CA ILE A 290 -3.83 -14.94 -19.39
C ILE A 290 -3.42 -15.99 -20.41
N LYS A 291 -3.37 -17.28 -20.05
CA LYS A 291 -3.10 -18.37 -21.00
C LYS A 291 -4.12 -18.44 -22.14
N ALA A 292 -5.40 -18.27 -21.81
CA ALA A 292 -6.47 -18.29 -22.81
C ALA A 292 -6.38 -17.08 -23.76
N GLU A 293 -6.11 -15.88 -23.21
CA GLU A 293 -5.91 -14.66 -23.99
C GLU A 293 -4.67 -14.75 -24.88
N LEU A 294 -3.54 -15.27 -24.35
CA LEU A 294 -2.33 -15.50 -25.13
C LEU A 294 -2.60 -16.37 -26.36
N LYS A 295 -3.31 -17.49 -26.19
CA LYS A 295 -3.67 -18.38 -27.30
C LYS A 295 -4.44 -17.65 -28.40
N THR A 296 -5.38 -16.80 -28.03
CA THR A 296 -6.19 -16.01 -28.98
C THR A 296 -5.32 -14.95 -29.69
N THR A 297 -4.45 -14.28 -28.97
CA THR A 297 -3.55 -13.25 -29.49
C THR A 297 -2.51 -13.85 -30.44
N LEU A 298 -1.95 -15.02 -30.13
CA LEU A 298 -1.02 -15.74 -31.00
C LEU A 298 -1.68 -16.14 -32.33
N ALA A 299 -2.90 -16.68 -32.29
CA ALA A 299 -3.65 -17.03 -33.50
C ALA A 299 -3.92 -15.80 -34.38
N HIS A 300 -4.21 -14.65 -33.77
CA HIS A 300 -4.39 -13.38 -34.46
C HIS A 300 -3.10 -12.92 -35.14
N PHE A 301 -1.97 -12.89 -34.46
CA PHE A 301 -0.67 -12.51 -35.02
C PHE A 301 -0.21 -13.44 -36.12
N GLN A 302 -0.43 -14.75 -35.98
CA GLN A 302 -0.11 -15.73 -37.03
C GLN A 302 -0.94 -15.49 -38.30
N LYS A 303 -2.25 -15.18 -38.14
CA LYS A 303 -3.15 -14.85 -39.28
C LYS A 303 -2.71 -13.58 -39.99
N GLU A 304 -2.16 -12.61 -39.27
CA GLU A 304 -1.63 -11.37 -39.86
C GLU A 304 -0.20 -11.50 -40.41
N GLY A 305 0.43 -12.68 -40.29
CA GLY A 305 1.81 -12.92 -40.75
C GLY A 305 2.88 -12.30 -39.82
N LYS A 306 2.51 -11.87 -38.62
CA LYS A 306 3.39 -11.27 -37.60
C LYS A 306 4.05 -12.36 -36.75
N LEU A 307 4.85 -13.22 -37.38
CA LEU A 307 5.42 -14.40 -36.71
C LEU A 307 6.43 -14.05 -35.63
N LEU A 308 7.23 -13.00 -35.85
CA LEU A 308 8.22 -12.56 -34.86
C LEU A 308 7.55 -12.00 -33.59
N GLU A 309 6.55 -11.15 -33.77
CA GLU A 309 5.77 -10.60 -32.65
C GLU A 309 5.04 -11.70 -31.87
N ALA A 310 4.49 -12.70 -32.58
CA ALA A 310 3.88 -13.86 -31.96
C ALA A 310 4.88 -14.63 -31.08
N GLN A 311 6.07 -14.92 -31.59
CA GLN A 311 7.11 -15.63 -30.85
C GLN A 311 7.55 -14.82 -29.62
N ARG A 312 7.76 -13.52 -29.76
CA ARG A 312 8.25 -12.68 -28.66
C ARG A 312 7.22 -12.53 -27.53
N ILE A 313 5.95 -12.29 -27.86
CA ILE A 313 4.91 -12.21 -26.83
C ILE A 313 4.70 -13.56 -26.14
N GLU A 314 4.77 -14.66 -26.86
CA GLU A 314 4.66 -16.00 -26.27
C GLU A 314 5.76 -16.26 -25.25
N GLN A 315 7.03 -16.03 -25.60
CA GLN A 315 8.18 -16.20 -24.71
C GLN A 315 8.05 -15.34 -23.48
N ARG A 316 7.69 -14.05 -23.63
CA ARG A 316 7.57 -13.12 -22.52
C ARG A 316 6.45 -13.52 -21.56
N VAL A 317 5.26 -13.77 -22.08
CA VAL A 317 4.11 -14.12 -21.24
C VAL A 317 4.31 -15.46 -20.53
N GLN A 318 4.93 -16.46 -21.18
CA GLN A 318 5.26 -17.73 -20.52
C GLN A 318 6.22 -17.53 -19.35
N TYR A 319 7.27 -16.73 -19.52
CA TYR A 319 8.20 -16.38 -18.46
C TYR A 319 7.47 -15.67 -17.28
N ASP A 320 6.64 -14.68 -17.58
CA ASP A 320 5.89 -13.95 -16.56
C ASP A 320 4.90 -14.86 -15.81
N LEU A 321 4.25 -15.81 -16.50
CA LEU A 321 3.37 -16.80 -15.86
C LEU A 321 4.14 -17.74 -14.93
N GLU A 322 5.34 -18.17 -15.29
CA GLU A 322 6.21 -18.98 -14.43
C GLU A 322 6.61 -18.20 -13.18
N MET A 323 7.00 -16.93 -13.32
CA MET A 323 7.32 -16.06 -12.20
C MET A 323 6.11 -15.86 -11.29
N MET A 324 4.94 -15.57 -11.83
CA MET A 324 3.69 -15.43 -11.06
C MET A 324 3.35 -16.71 -10.28
N ALA A 325 3.50 -17.87 -10.91
CA ALA A 325 3.25 -19.15 -10.25
C ALA A 325 4.25 -19.43 -9.11
N ALA A 326 5.52 -19.08 -9.30
CA ALA A 326 6.59 -19.34 -8.35
C ALA A 326 6.61 -18.36 -7.18
N THR A 327 6.54 -17.04 -7.47
CA THR A 327 6.77 -15.96 -6.51
C THR A 327 5.52 -15.16 -6.13
N GLY A 328 4.43 -15.29 -6.90
CA GLY A 328 3.21 -14.51 -6.71
C GLY A 328 3.22 -13.15 -7.42
N SER A 329 4.27 -12.83 -8.17
CA SER A 329 4.43 -11.56 -8.89
C SER A 329 5.27 -11.74 -10.15
N CYS A 330 5.22 -10.78 -11.06
CA CYS A 330 6.15 -10.64 -12.20
C CYS A 330 6.58 -9.18 -12.34
N ASN A 331 7.66 -8.96 -13.07
CA ASN A 331 8.23 -7.62 -13.28
C ASN A 331 7.74 -6.94 -14.56
N GLY A 332 6.81 -7.55 -15.28
CA GLY A 332 6.29 -7.09 -16.55
C GLY A 332 5.14 -6.11 -16.48
#